data_20fdfddea0abe69aeb710b62dae8a076
#
_entry.id   20fdfddea0abe69aeb710b62dae8a076
#
_cell.length_a   1.000
_cell.length_b   1.000
_cell.length_c   1.000
_cell.angle_alpha   90.00
_cell.angle_beta   90.00
_cell.angle_gamma   90.00
#
_symmetry.space_group_name_H-M   'P 1'
#
loop_
_entity.id
_entity.type
_entity.pdbx_description
1 polymer ?
#
loop_
_entity_poly.entity_id
_entity_poly.type
_entity_poly.pdbx_seq_one_letter_code
_entity_poly.pdbx_strand_id
1 'polypeptide(L)'
;MKYVYTGLAALLTIALIVVLNIQLPVGNSKTPRLGYFLSPQQGFWQNAESDNTDFGGEIVLSGLKGKADVYFDNRLVPHIYADNDADAYFLQGYLHAKFRLFQMEFETNVAGGRLSELIGKDGLAIDKYFRRLGMVYAAENSLKVMEADPVVKSAMDAYTAGVNAYIAHLKPNQIPLEFKLLNATPEPWTNLRSALFLKFMSYDLTGQGDDDLLMTNTKNLLGYNMFQKLFPDRADSLDPILPIGTTFEKPSIVPKIPVNVDSVYYGISGGTSTAIPPVMPNKNNGSNNWAVSGSKTKSGRPILCNDPHLGLNLPSLWYEVQISTPTQNTYGATFPGAPCVIIGFN
;
A
#
# COMPACT_ATOMS: atom_id res chain seq x y z
N MET A 1 47.12 31.53 -22.77
CA MET A 1 45.65 31.56 -22.85
C MET A 1 45.00 30.17 -22.97
N LYS A 2 45.38 29.30 -23.94
CA LYS A 2 44.76 27.96 -24.10
C LYS A 2 44.75 27.14 -22.79
N TYR A 3 45.87 27.02 -22.11
CA TYR A 3 45.96 26.24 -20.86
C TYR A 3 45.10 26.79 -19.71
N VAL A 4 44.88 28.11 -19.65
CA VAL A 4 44.02 28.75 -18.67
C VAL A 4 42.53 28.37 -18.91
N TYR A 5 42.09 28.41 -20.17
CA TYR A 5 40.73 27.99 -20.53
C TYR A 5 40.52 26.51 -20.30
N THR A 6 41.49 25.67 -20.61
CA THR A 6 41.43 24.23 -20.32
C THR A 6 41.34 23.97 -18.81
N GLY A 7 42.15 24.66 -18.01
CA GLY A 7 42.10 24.56 -16.55
C GLY A 7 40.74 25.00 -15.97
N LEU A 8 40.21 26.13 -16.49
CA LEU A 8 38.90 26.62 -16.07
C LEU A 8 37.78 25.64 -16.44
N ALA A 9 37.79 25.11 -17.67
CA ALA A 9 36.80 24.10 -18.09
C ALA A 9 36.86 22.84 -17.24
N ALA A 10 38.07 22.36 -16.93
CA ALA A 10 38.23 21.18 -16.04
C ALA A 10 37.69 21.45 -14.64
N LEU A 11 37.95 22.62 -14.05
CA LEU A 11 37.41 23.00 -12.73
C LEU A 11 35.89 23.10 -12.75
N LEU A 12 35.29 23.69 -13.77
CA LEU A 12 33.82 23.77 -13.92
C LEU A 12 33.20 22.39 -14.07
N THR A 13 33.82 21.50 -14.83
CA THR A 13 33.36 20.12 -14.98
C THR A 13 33.43 19.37 -13.66
N ILE A 14 34.53 19.47 -12.92
CA ILE A 14 34.65 18.84 -11.60
C ILE A 14 33.61 19.42 -10.63
N ALA A 15 33.44 20.75 -10.61
CA ALA A 15 32.41 21.38 -9.77
C ALA A 15 31.00 20.88 -10.10
N LEU A 16 30.67 20.76 -11.38
CA LEU A 16 29.38 20.23 -11.83
C LEU A 16 29.20 18.78 -11.39
N ILE A 17 30.20 17.92 -11.58
CA ILE A 17 30.16 16.53 -11.12
C ILE A 17 29.90 16.46 -9.60
N VAL A 18 30.62 17.27 -8.82
CA VAL A 18 30.45 17.31 -7.37
C VAL A 18 29.03 17.75 -7.03
N VAL A 19 28.54 18.84 -7.60
CA VAL A 19 27.18 19.37 -7.32
C VAL A 19 26.10 18.36 -7.67
N LEU A 20 26.22 17.65 -8.79
CA LEU A 20 25.24 16.64 -9.20
C LEU A 20 25.27 15.37 -8.32
N ASN A 21 26.36 15.12 -7.61
CA ASN A 21 26.49 13.93 -6.76
C ASN A 21 26.27 14.20 -5.25
N ILE A 22 26.07 15.45 -4.84
CA ILE A 22 25.69 15.79 -3.46
C ILE A 22 24.18 16.00 -3.36
N GLN A 23 23.65 15.75 -2.17
CA GLN A 23 22.27 16.08 -1.83
C GLN A 23 22.22 17.49 -1.25
N LEU A 24 21.52 18.38 -1.94
CA LEU A 24 21.34 19.76 -1.50
C LEU A 24 20.06 19.89 -0.66
N PRO A 25 20.07 20.61 0.46
CA PRO A 25 18.87 20.87 1.23
C PRO A 25 17.94 21.82 0.45
N VAL A 26 16.66 21.44 0.34
CA VAL A 26 15.62 22.27 -0.27
C VAL A 26 14.40 22.26 0.66
N GLY A 27 14.23 23.32 1.43
CA GLY A 27 13.23 23.36 2.50
C GLY A 27 13.48 22.27 3.55
N ASN A 28 12.47 21.44 3.82
CA ASN A 28 12.57 20.31 4.74
C ASN A 28 13.03 19.00 4.07
N SER A 29 13.36 19.05 2.79
CA SER A 29 13.75 17.89 1.99
C SER A 29 15.17 18.06 1.44
N LYS A 30 15.67 17.01 0.78
CA LYS A 30 16.96 17.03 0.07
C LYS A 30 16.74 16.65 -1.38
N THR A 31 17.56 17.23 -2.28
CA THR A 31 17.56 16.81 -3.68
C THR A 31 18.06 15.36 -3.81
N PRO A 32 17.56 14.58 -4.80
CA PRO A 32 18.18 13.32 -5.16
C PRO A 32 19.57 13.56 -5.74
N ARG A 33 20.41 12.53 -5.77
CA ARG A 33 21.71 12.57 -6.45
C ARG A 33 21.49 12.40 -7.95
N LEU A 34 21.62 13.48 -8.70
CA LEU A 34 21.32 13.50 -10.14
C LEU A 34 22.47 13.03 -11.03
N GLY A 35 23.66 12.82 -10.49
CA GLY A 35 24.85 12.50 -11.28
C GLY A 35 24.70 11.22 -12.11
N TYR A 36 24.16 10.16 -11.54
CA TYR A 36 23.90 8.91 -12.26
C TYR A 36 22.76 9.08 -13.29
N PHE A 37 21.66 9.69 -12.87
CA PHE A 37 20.49 9.94 -13.72
C PHE A 37 20.81 10.78 -14.95
N LEU A 38 21.69 11.78 -14.83
CA LEU A 38 22.09 12.66 -15.91
C LEU A 38 23.36 12.20 -16.62
N SER A 39 23.99 11.12 -16.21
CA SER A 39 25.15 10.55 -16.87
C SER A 39 24.82 10.20 -18.33
N PRO A 40 25.59 10.69 -19.33
CA PRO A 40 25.33 10.37 -20.72
C PRO A 40 25.34 8.88 -21.02
N GLN A 41 26.21 8.11 -20.34
CA GLN A 41 26.40 6.69 -20.60
C GLN A 41 25.44 5.78 -19.83
N GLN A 42 24.93 6.24 -18.69
CA GLN A 42 24.19 5.39 -17.76
C GLN A 42 22.76 5.86 -17.50
N GLY A 43 22.43 7.11 -17.80
CA GLY A 43 21.13 7.68 -17.48
C GLY A 43 20.54 8.51 -18.61
N PHE A 44 21.22 9.55 -19.06
CA PHE A 44 20.64 10.56 -19.94
C PHE A 44 20.05 9.98 -21.23
N TRP A 45 20.81 9.19 -21.98
CA TRP A 45 20.33 8.62 -23.25
C TRP A 45 19.22 7.59 -23.04
N GLN A 46 19.31 6.77 -21.99
CA GLN A 46 18.26 5.80 -21.67
C GLN A 46 16.95 6.50 -21.28
N ASN A 47 17.02 7.63 -20.61
CA ASN A 47 15.85 8.40 -20.19
C ASN A 47 15.29 9.31 -21.32
N ALA A 48 16.09 9.59 -22.35
CA ALA A 48 15.68 10.34 -23.54
C ALA A 48 14.98 9.47 -24.58
N GLU A 49 15.06 8.14 -24.47
CA GLU A 49 14.29 7.23 -25.32
C GLU A 49 12.79 7.37 -25.01
N SER A 50 11.99 7.48 -26.07
CA SER A 50 10.54 7.53 -25.92
C SER A 50 10.02 6.20 -25.37
N ASP A 51 9.33 6.24 -24.26
CA ASP A 51 8.48 5.14 -23.79
C ASP A 51 7.11 5.32 -24.44
N ASN A 52 7.01 4.96 -25.71
CA ASN A 52 5.72 4.85 -26.36
C ASN A 52 4.97 3.70 -25.70
N THR A 53 4.15 4.03 -24.70
CA THR A 53 3.25 3.06 -24.06
C THR A 53 2.17 2.72 -25.09
N ASP A 54 2.47 1.77 -25.96
CA ASP A 54 1.47 1.18 -26.83
C ASP A 54 0.59 0.25 -25.99
N PHE A 55 -0.70 0.55 -25.94
CA PHE A 55 -1.71 -0.29 -25.30
C PHE A 55 -2.26 -1.35 -26.24
N GLY A 56 -1.83 -1.35 -27.51
CA GLY A 56 -2.18 -2.34 -28.52
C GLY A 56 -1.09 -3.38 -28.74
N GLY A 57 -1.46 -4.52 -29.34
CA GLY A 57 -0.53 -5.55 -29.78
C GLY A 57 -0.55 -6.82 -28.94
N GLU A 58 0.20 -7.80 -29.41
CA GLU A 58 0.33 -9.10 -28.74
C GLU A 58 1.63 -9.16 -27.93
N ILE A 59 1.51 -9.65 -26.71
CA ILE A 59 2.66 -9.89 -25.83
C ILE A 59 2.68 -11.36 -25.45
N VAL A 60 3.81 -12.02 -25.66
CA VAL A 60 4.01 -13.40 -25.20
C VAL A 60 4.49 -13.40 -23.76
N LEU A 61 3.67 -13.93 -22.86
CA LEU A 61 3.98 -14.06 -21.44
C LEU A 61 4.04 -15.55 -21.08
N SER A 62 5.21 -16.02 -20.70
CA SER A 62 5.47 -17.45 -20.43
C SER A 62 4.73 -18.01 -19.20
N GLY A 63 4.07 -17.18 -18.41
CA GLY A 63 3.33 -17.59 -17.21
C GLY A 63 1.85 -17.92 -17.43
N LEU A 64 1.29 -17.57 -18.59
CA LEU A 64 -0.12 -17.84 -18.93
C LEU A 64 -0.31 -19.30 -19.30
N LYS A 65 -1.43 -19.89 -18.89
CA LYS A 65 -1.83 -21.29 -19.16
C LYS A 65 -2.84 -21.38 -20.30
N GLY A 66 -3.61 -20.34 -20.53
CA GLY A 66 -4.64 -20.24 -21.53
C GLY A 66 -4.58 -18.93 -22.30
N LYS A 67 -5.62 -18.69 -23.10
CA LYS A 67 -5.79 -17.42 -23.80
C LYS A 67 -6.27 -16.35 -22.83
N ALA A 68 -5.75 -15.15 -22.97
CA ALA A 68 -6.21 -14.00 -22.24
C ALA A 68 -6.09 -12.72 -23.07
N ASP A 69 -7.07 -11.85 -22.95
CA ASP A 69 -7.12 -10.56 -23.62
C ASP A 69 -7.26 -9.45 -22.57
N VAL A 70 -6.61 -8.31 -22.80
CA VAL A 70 -6.74 -7.12 -21.98
C VAL A 70 -7.14 -5.95 -22.86
N TYR A 71 -8.27 -5.36 -22.59
CA TYR A 71 -8.76 -4.17 -23.28
C TYR A 71 -8.71 -2.97 -22.34
N PHE A 72 -8.25 -1.84 -22.84
CA PHE A 72 -8.28 -0.58 -22.09
C PHE A 72 -9.42 0.28 -22.60
N ASP A 73 -10.25 0.77 -21.67
CA ASP A 73 -11.31 1.72 -22.01
C ASP A 73 -10.75 3.14 -22.24
N ASN A 74 -11.61 4.12 -22.50
CA ASN A 74 -11.23 5.51 -22.73
C ASN A 74 -10.65 6.22 -21.48
N ARG A 75 -10.73 5.59 -20.29
CA ARG A 75 -10.10 6.05 -19.06
C ARG A 75 -8.83 5.27 -18.73
N LEU A 76 -8.41 4.39 -19.65
CA LEU A 76 -7.30 3.44 -19.48
C LEU A 76 -7.51 2.44 -18.32
N VAL A 77 -8.77 2.14 -17.99
CA VAL A 77 -9.10 1.05 -17.07
C VAL A 77 -8.95 -0.28 -17.82
N PRO A 78 -8.16 -1.23 -17.31
CA PRO A 78 -8.00 -2.53 -17.95
C PRO A 78 -9.20 -3.44 -17.68
N HIS A 79 -9.67 -4.10 -18.73
CA HIS A 79 -10.67 -5.16 -18.71
C HIS A 79 -9.96 -6.46 -19.08
N ILE A 80 -9.79 -7.34 -18.12
CA ILE A 80 -9.10 -8.63 -18.25
C ILE A 80 -10.14 -9.70 -18.56
N TYR A 81 -9.96 -10.39 -19.68
CA TYR A 81 -10.74 -11.58 -20.08
C TYR A 81 -9.79 -12.75 -20.15
N ALA A 82 -9.98 -13.77 -19.33
CA ALA A 82 -9.11 -14.94 -19.27
C ALA A 82 -9.90 -16.25 -19.20
N ASP A 83 -9.33 -17.33 -19.74
CA ASP A 83 -9.94 -18.65 -19.73
C ASP A 83 -9.98 -19.29 -18.33
N ASN A 84 -9.23 -18.76 -17.37
CA ASN A 84 -9.19 -19.22 -15.99
C ASN A 84 -8.77 -18.13 -15.02
N ASP A 85 -9.05 -18.33 -13.74
CA ASP A 85 -8.78 -17.35 -12.68
C ASP A 85 -7.30 -17.11 -12.43
N ALA A 86 -6.46 -18.13 -12.58
CA ALA A 86 -5.01 -18.00 -12.38
C ALA A 86 -4.40 -17.03 -13.40
N ASP A 87 -4.79 -17.15 -14.67
CA ASP A 87 -4.33 -16.24 -15.73
C ASP A 87 -4.85 -14.81 -15.50
N ALA A 88 -6.08 -14.68 -15.01
CA ALA A 88 -6.64 -13.38 -14.65
C ALA A 88 -5.83 -12.70 -13.52
N TYR A 89 -5.48 -13.41 -12.45
CA TYR A 89 -4.66 -12.88 -11.37
C TYR A 89 -3.20 -12.64 -11.80
N PHE A 90 -2.66 -13.47 -12.69
CA PHE A 90 -1.37 -13.23 -13.31
C PHE A 90 -1.37 -11.87 -14.04
N LEU A 91 -2.37 -11.63 -14.89
CA LEU A 91 -2.49 -10.36 -15.61
C LEU A 91 -2.76 -9.19 -14.70
N GLN A 92 -3.54 -9.36 -13.63
CA GLN A 92 -3.71 -8.33 -12.60
C GLN A 92 -2.36 -7.95 -11.99
N GLY A 93 -1.53 -8.92 -11.61
CA GLY A 93 -0.19 -8.69 -11.07
C GLY A 93 0.72 -7.96 -12.07
N TYR A 94 0.71 -8.39 -13.32
CA TYR A 94 1.46 -7.74 -14.40
C TYR A 94 1.06 -6.28 -14.61
N LEU A 95 -0.24 -5.98 -14.63
CA LEU A 95 -0.77 -4.63 -14.81
C LEU A 95 -0.52 -3.74 -13.58
N HIS A 96 -0.66 -4.27 -12.37
CA HIS A 96 -0.29 -3.54 -11.16
C HIS A 96 1.19 -3.15 -11.18
N ALA A 97 2.08 -4.07 -11.55
CA ALA A 97 3.49 -3.76 -11.71
C ALA A 97 3.74 -2.75 -12.83
N LYS A 98 3.08 -2.89 -13.99
CA LYS A 98 3.24 -1.97 -15.12
C LYS A 98 2.93 -0.52 -14.73
N PHE A 99 1.94 -0.29 -13.89
CA PHE A 99 1.46 1.06 -13.59
C PHE A 99 1.78 1.56 -12.18
N ARG A 100 2.19 0.68 -11.25
CA ARG A 100 2.34 1.01 -9.82
C ARG A 100 3.56 0.39 -9.14
N LEU A 101 4.54 -0.13 -9.88
CA LEU A 101 5.66 -0.91 -9.34
C LEU A 101 6.39 -0.21 -8.18
N PHE A 102 6.73 1.08 -8.37
CA PHE A 102 7.42 1.81 -7.31
C PHE A 102 6.56 1.97 -6.06
N GLN A 103 5.27 2.29 -6.23
CA GLN A 103 4.33 2.40 -5.11
C GLN A 103 4.26 1.08 -4.33
N MET A 104 4.07 -0.05 -5.03
CA MET A 104 4.02 -1.38 -4.42
C MET A 104 5.28 -1.68 -3.60
N GLU A 105 6.45 -1.40 -4.16
CA GLU A 105 7.72 -1.66 -3.50
C GLU A 105 7.96 -0.69 -2.34
N PHE A 106 7.67 0.59 -2.52
CA PHE A 106 7.82 1.60 -1.48
C PHE A 106 6.98 1.27 -0.24
N GLU A 107 5.70 0.98 -0.41
CA GLU A 107 4.78 0.66 0.68
C GLU A 107 5.19 -0.61 1.43
N THR A 108 5.64 -1.63 0.71
CA THR A 108 6.14 -2.86 1.35
C THR A 108 7.49 -2.69 2.03
N ASN A 109 8.37 -1.81 1.52
CA ASN A 109 9.61 -1.46 2.20
C ASN A 109 9.34 -0.65 3.48
N VAL A 110 8.39 0.29 3.47
CA VAL A 110 7.95 0.99 4.67
C VAL A 110 7.44 0.00 5.71
N ALA A 111 6.48 -0.85 5.34
CA ALA A 111 5.89 -1.85 6.23
C ALA A 111 6.93 -2.85 6.77
N GLY A 112 7.88 -3.25 5.94
CA GLY A 112 8.96 -4.17 6.30
C GLY A 112 10.08 -3.55 7.14
N GLY A 113 10.05 -2.22 7.36
CA GLY A 113 11.14 -1.49 8.01
C GLY A 113 12.44 -1.56 7.21
N ARG A 114 12.34 -1.34 5.89
CA ARG A 114 13.42 -1.36 4.90
C ARG A 114 13.53 -0.05 4.10
N LEU A 115 12.79 0.99 4.51
CA LEU A 115 12.76 2.26 3.80
C LEU A 115 14.16 2.90 3.70
N SER A 116 15.02 2.71 4.70
CA SER A 116 16.39 3.20 4.70
C SER A 116 17.27 2.58 3.61
N GLU A 117 16.89 1.46 3.01
CA GLU A 117 17.57 0.89 1.84
C GLU A 117 17.37 1.78 0.58
N LEU A 118 16.24 2.48 0.50
CA LEU A 118 15.92 3.40 -0.60
C LEU A 118 16.41 4.84 -0.33
N ILE A 119 16.13 5.38 0.86
CA ILE A 119 16.36 6.80 1.16
C ILE A 119 17.48 7.05 2.20
N GLY A 120 18.18 6.00 2.60
CA GLY A 120 19.29 6.08 3.55
C GLY A 120 18.83 6.37 4.97
N LYS A 121 19.70 7.04 5.75
CA LYS A 121 19.47 7.28 7.19
C LYS A 121 18.18 8.04 7.52
N ASP A 122 17.63 8.78 6.59
CA ASP A 122 16.40 9.54 6.79
C ASP A 122 15.17 8.60 6.94
N GLY A 123 15.25 7.35 6.42
CA GLY A 123 14.25 6.30 6.64
C GLY A 123 14.37 5.51 7.96
N LEU A 124 15.50 5.65 8.66
CA LEU A 124 15.83 4.75 9.79
C LEU A 124 14.85 4.83 10.96
N ALA A 125 14.27 6.00 11.23
CA ALA A 125 13.28 6.16 12.30
C ALA A 125 11.99 5.39 11.97
N ILE A 126 11.57 5.43 10.71
CA ILE A 126 10.41 4.72 10.17
C ILE A 126 10.66 3.21 10.24
N ASP A 127 11.83 2.76 9.79
CA ASP A 127 12.21 1.34 9.84
C ASP A 127 12.16 0.78 11.26
N LYS A 128 12.75 1.49 12.22
CA LYS A 128 12.72 1.10 13.63
C LYS A 128 11.29 1.01 14.17
N TYR A 129 10.44 1.93 13.78
CA TYR A 129 9.04 1.95 14.19
C TYR A 129 8.29 0.72 13.68
N PHE A 130 8.27 0.50 12.36
CA PHE A 130 7.54 -0.63 11.77
C PHE A 130 8.10 -2.00 12.17
N ARG A 131 9.42 -2.12 12.39
CA ARG A 131 10.02 -3.33 12.95
C ARG A 131 9.57 -3.62 14.37
N ARG A 132 9.39 -2.58 15.22
CA ARG A 132 8.84 -2.74 16.58
C ARG A 132 7.36 -3.16 16.56
N LEU A 133 6.59 -2.72 15.59
CA LEU A 133 5.21 -3.17 15.40
C LEU A 133 5.11 -4.65 15.02
N GLY A 134 6.21 -5.27 14.60
CA GLY A 134 6.22 -6.68 14.22
C GLY A 134 5.47 -6.98 12.93
N MET A 135 5.42 -6.03 11.99
CA MET A 135 4.65 -6.15 10.75
C MET A 135 5.06 -7.37 9.91
N VAL A 136 6.36 -7.63 9.78
CA VAL A 136 6.88 -8.80 9.05
C VAL A 136 6.43 -10.09 9.72
N TYR A 137 6.58 -10.21 11.05
CA TYR A 137 6.12 -11.37 11.81
C TYR A 137 4.61 -11.62 11.62
N ALA A 138 3.81 -10.55 11.68
CA ALA A 138 2.38 -10.65 11.46
C ALA A 138 2.05 -11.07 10.00
N ALA A 139 2.80 -10.57 9.02
CA ALA A 139 2.65 -10.93 7.62
C ALA A 139 3.01 -12.42 7.37
N GLU A 140 4.12 -12.90 7.93
CA GLU A 140 4.54 -14.30 7.84
C GLU A 140 3.50 -15.27 8.44
N ASN A 141 2.91 -14.91 9.58
CA ASN A 141 1.85 -15.72 10.18
C ASN A 141 0.56 -15.69 9.37
N SER A 142 0.18 -14.54 8.79
CA SER A 142 -0.96 -14.47 7.89
C SER A 142 -0.72 -15.25 6.60
N LEU A 143 0.48 -15.19 6.05
CA LEU A 143 0.85 -15.92 4.84
C LEU A 143 0.70 -17.44 5.02
N LYS A 144 1.12 -17.99 6.16
CA LYS A 144 0.94 -19.43 6.47
C LYS A 144 -0.52 -19.85 6.39
N VAL A 145 -1.44 -19.01 6.87
CA VAL A 145 -2.88 -19.29 6.83
C VAL A 145 -3.41 -19.13 5.40
N MET A 146 -3.00 -18.09 4.68
CA MET A 146 -3.40 -17.84 3.29
C MET A 146 -2.94 -18.98 2.38
N GLU A 147 -1.70 -19.46 2.52
CA GLU A 147 -1.16 -20.53 1.70
C GLU A 147 -1.66 -21.94 2.09
N ALA A 148 -2.31 -22.06 3.23
CA ALA A 148 -3.00 -23.30 3.60
C ALA A 148 -4.29 -23.52 2.81
N ASP A 149 -4.89 -22.47 2.27
CA ASP A 149 -6.00 -22.55 1.35
C ASP A 149 -5.47 -22.63 -0.10
N PRO A 150 -5.75 -23.74 -0.84
CA PRO A 150 -5.24 -23.91 -2.19
C PRO A 150 -5.73 -22.86 -3.19
N VAL A 151 -6.93 -22.33 -3.01
CA VAL A 151 -7.51 -21.30 -3.89
C VAL A 151 -6.79 -19.98 -3.69
N VAL A 152 -6.64 -19.56 -2.43
CA VAL A 152 -5.92 -18.34 -2.07
C VAL A 152 -4.46 -18.43 -2.50
N LYS A 153 -3.81 -19.57 -2.23
CA LYS A 153 -2.42 -19.79 -2.66
C LYS A 153 -2.26 -19.68 -4.16
N SER A 154 -3.14 -20.32 -4.93
CA SER A 154 -3.09 -20.25 -6.39
C SER A 154 -3.24 -18.82 -6.93
N ALA A 155 -4.13 -18.02 -6.36
CA ALA A 155 -4.30 -16.62 -6.72
C ALA A 155 -3.06 -15.78 -6.39
N MET A 156 -2.48 -15.97 -5.21
CA MET A 156 -1.26 -15.27 -4.78
C MET A 156 -0.05 -15.64 -5.64
N ASP A 157 0.14 -16.93 -5.91
CA ASP A 157 1.25 -17.42 -6.74
C ASP A 157 1.15 -16.86 -8.17
N ALA A 158 -0.05 -16.87 -8.74
CA ALA A 158 -0.30 -16.34 -10.07
C ALA A 158 -0.06 -14.82 -10.14
N TYR A 159 -0.58 -14.08 -9.16
CA TYR A 159 -0.35 -12.64 -9.05
C TYR A 159 1.15 -12.30 -8.93
N THR A 160 1.85 -12.98 -8.03
CA THR A 160 3.29 -12.85 -7.84
C THR A 160 4.08 -13.14 -9.12
N ALA A 161 3.69 -14.19 -9.85
CA ALA A 161 4.30 -14.53 -11.13
C ALA A 161 4.06 -13.42 -12.18
N GLY A 162 2.88 -12.82 -12.21
CA GLY A 162 2.55 -11.71 -13.08
C GLY A 162 3.38 -10.46 -12.81
N VAL A 163 3.53 -10.07 -11.53
CA VAL A 163 4.41 -8.96 -11.13
C VAL A 163 5.85 -9.22 -11.59
N ASN A 164 6.36 -10.40 -11.33
CA ASN A 164 7.73 -10.78 -11.70
C ASN A 164 7.93 -10.90 -13.21
N ALA A 165 6.91 -11.30 -13.96
CA ALA A 165 6.96 -11.30 -15.41
C ALA A 165 7.14 -9.87 -15.97
N TYR A 166 6.48 -8.88 -15.39
CA TYR A 166 6.70 -7.49 -15.76
C TYR A 166 8.12 -7.02 -15.42
N ILE A 167 8.58 -7.27 -14.18
CA ILE A 167 9.91 -6.88 -13.72
C ILE A 167 11.01 -7.47 -14.61
N ALA A 168 10.88 -8.74 -15.00
CA ALA A 168 11.85 -9.43 -15.85
C ALA A 168 11.95 -8.86 -17.28
N HIS A 169 10.90 -8.21 -17.77
CA HIS A 169 10.85 -7.62 -19.11
C HIS A 169 11.14 -6.12 -19.13
N LEU A 170 11.39 -5.49 -17.97
CA LEU A 170 11.69 -4.07 -17.88
C LEU A 170 12.94 -3.70 -18.66
N LYS A 171 12.78 -2.79 -19.60
CA LYS A 171 13.92 -2.12 -20.25
C LYS A 171 14.38 -0.93 -19.40
N PRO A 172 15.64 -0.47 -19.54
CA PRO A 172 16.15 0.64 -18.76
C PRO A 172 15.31 1.93 -18.87
N ASN A 173 14.75 2.24 -20.03
CA ASN A 173 13.86 3.39 -20.23
C ASN A 173 12.50 3.23 -19.54
N GLN A 174 12.05 2.01 -19.31
CA GLN A 174 10.75 1.68 -18.67
C GLN A 174 10.82 1.59 -17.15
N ILE A 175 12.02 1.60 -16.57
CA ILE A 175 12.17 1.63 -15.10
C ILE A 175 11.51 2.92 -14.57
N PRO A 176 10.62 2.84 -13.57
CA PRO A 176 9.97 4.00 -12.96
C PRO A 176 10.99 5.07 -12.53
N LEU A 177 10.60 6.33 -12.72
CA LEU A 177 11.46 7.49 -12.47
C LEU A 177 12.03 7.50 -11.05
N GLU A 178 11.25 7.12 -10.09
CA GLU A 178 11.61 7.11 -8.67
C GLU A 178 12.80 6.17 -8.40
N PHE A 179 12.81 4.98 -8.99
CA PHE A 179 13.95 4.06 -8.90
C PHE A 179 15.22 4.69 -9.49
N LYS A 180 15.09 5.34 -10.65
CA LYS A 180 16.21 6.03 -11.31
C LYS A 180 16.77 7.17 -10.45
N LEU A 181 15.90 7.97 -9.83
CA LEU A 181 16.29 9.07 -8.94
C LEU A 181 16.93 8.59 -7.63
N LEU A 182 16.47 7.47 -7.12
CA LEU A 182 16.99 6.84 -5.89
C LEU A 182 18.22 5.97 -6.17
N ASN A 183 18.56 5.75 -7.45
CA ASN A 183 19.59 4.79 -7.88
C ASN A 183 19.34 3.39 -7.29
N ALA A 184 18.09 2.97 -7.34
CA ALA A 184 17.60 1.68 -6.89
C ALA A 184 17.12 0.86 -8.10
N THR A 185 16.96 -0.44 -7.90
CA THR A 185 16.41 -1.37 -8.89
C THR A 185 15.24 -2.11 -8.30
N PRO A 186 14.20 -2.39 -9.10
CA PRO A 186 13.08 -3.19 -8.63
C PRO A 186 13.52 -4.56 -8.13
N GLU A 187 12.99 -4.98 -6.99
CA GLU A 187 13.24 -6.32 -6.42
C GLU A 187 12.15 -7.32 -6.86
N PRO A 188 12.47 -8.61 -6.93
CA PRO A 188 11.47 -9.65 -7.16
C PRO A 188 10.34 -9.58 -6.12
N TRP A 189 9.10 -9.70 -6.60
CA TRP A 189 7.93 -9.76 -5.75
C TRP A 189 7.76 -11.16 -5.14
N THR A 190 7.20 -11.23 -3.95
CA THR A 190 6.91 -12.49 -3.24
C THR A 190 5.51 -12.43 -2.61
N ASN A 191 4.91 -13.60 -2.34
CA ASN A 191 3.65 -13.68 -1.61
C ASN A 191 3.73 -12.99 -0.23
N LEU A 192 4.91 -13.01 0.40
CA LEU A 192 5.13 -12.30 1.66
C LEU A 192 4.99 -10.79 1.49
N ARG A 193 5.42 -10.20 0.37
CA ARG A 193 5.21 -8.77 0.10
C ARG A 193 3.73 -8.43 -0.01
N SER A 194 2.93 -9.28 -0.67
CA SER A 194 1.47 -9.10 -0.71
C SER A 194 0.83 -9.19 0.69
N ALA A 195 1.23 -10.17 1.50
CA ALA A 195 0.76 -10.28 2.88
C ALA A 195 1.21 -9.08 3.74
N LEU A 196 2.41 -8.59 3.55
CA LEU A 196 2.96 -7.42 4.24
C LEU A 196 2.24 -6.13 3.84
N PHE A 197 1.92 -5.97 2.56
CA PHE A 197 1.10 -4.87 2.06
C PHE A 197 -0.28 -4.85 2.74
N LEU A 198 -0.95 -6.00 2.84
CA LEU A 198 -2.24 -6.11 3.54
C LEU A 198 -2.12 -5.76 5.04
N LYS A 199 -1.00 -6.05 5.68
CA LYS A 199 -0.72 -5.60 7.06
C LYS A 199 -0.52 -4.10 7.15
N PHE A 200 0.16 -3.51 6.16
CA PHE A 200 0.31 -2.06 6.06
C PHE A 200 -1.05 -1.37 5.93
N MET A 201 -1.92 -1.88 5.05
CA MET A 201 -3.30 -1.39 4.92
C MET A 201 -4.09 -1.53 6.21
N SER A 202 -3.94 -2.65 6.93
CA SER A 202 -4.58 -2.82 8.24
C SER A 202 -4.12 -1.76 9.24
N TYR A 203 -2.83 -1.42 9.24
CA TYR A 203 -2.27 -0.36 10.07
C TYR A 203 -2.83 1.02 9.71
N ASP A 204 -2.91 1.33 8.40
CA ASP A 204 -3.41 2.64 7.92
C ASP A 204 -4.91 2.83 8.20
N LEU A 205 -5.68 1.75 8.21
CA LEU A 205 -7.13 1.77 8.44
C LEU A 205 -7.53 1.66 9.92
N THR A 206 -6.63 1.24 10.79
CA THR A 206 -6.90 1.13 12.23
C THR A 206 -6.26 2.27 12.98
N GLY A 207 -6.97 2.83 13.94
CA GLY A 207 -6.37 3.78 14.88
C GLY A 207 -5.18 3.15 15.62
N GLN A 208 -4.27 3.97 16.11
CA GLN A 208 -3.00 3.52 16.71
C GLN A 208 -3.10 3.09 18.18
N GLY A 209 -4.30 2.94 18.73
CA GLY A 209 -4.48 2.63 20.14
C GLY A 209 -4.11 3.78 21.10
N ASP A 210 -3.66 4.92 20.57
CA ASP A 210 -3.36 6.10 21.39
C ASP A 210 -4.62 6.63 22.09
N ASP A 211 -5.76 6.48 21.43
CA ASP A 211 -7.06 6.84 21.99
C ASP A 211 -7.39 5.99 23.22
N ASP A 212 -7.07 4.70 23.22
CA ASP A 212 -7.30 3.79 24.35
C ASP A 212 -6.47 4.22 25.58
N LEU A 213 -5.23 4.60 25.36
CA LEU A 213 -4.36 5.12 26.42
C LEU A 213 -4.85 6.48 26.91
N LEU A 214 -5.23 7.38 26.00
CA LEU A 214 -5.81 8.67 26.32
C LEU A 214 -7.10 8.51 27.13
N MET A 215 -8.00 7.63 26.71
CA MET A 215 -9.26 7.34 27.41
C MET A 215 -9.00 6.75 28.80
N THR A 216 -8.05 5.83 28.91
CA THR A 216 -7.64 5.26 30.21
C THR A 216 -7.10 6.34 31.16
N ASN A 217 -6.21 7.19 30.68
CA ASN A 217 -5.64 8.29 31.45
C ASN A 217 -6.71 9.33 31.85
N THR A 218 -7.61 9.66 30.94
CA THR A 218 -8.71 10.59 31.18
C THR A 218 -9.68 10.02 32.22
N LYS A 219 -10.02 8.74 32.14
CA LYS A 219 -10.85 8.05 33.12
C LYS A 219 -10.19 8.04 34.51
N ASN A 220 -8.88 7.82 34.57
CA ASN A 220 -8.13 7.84 35.82
C ASN A 220 -8.08 9.26 36.45
N LEU A 221 -7.96 10.30 35.62
CA LEU A 221 -7.91 11.69 36.04
C LEU A 221 -9.26 12.20 36.54
N LEU A 222 -10.33 11.93 35.80
CA LEU A 222 -11.66 12.51 36.03
C LEU A 222 -12.58 11.62 36.86
N GLY A 223 -12.25 10.36 37.03
CA GLY A 223 -13.13 9.33 37.57
C GLY A 223 -14.20 8.88 36.58
N TYR A 224 -14.76 7.70 36.83
CA TYR A 224 -15.67 7.03 35.91
C TYR A 224 -16.92 7.87 35.55
N ASN A 225 -17.56 8.50 36.53
CA ASN A 225 -18.80 9.24 36.32
C ASN A 225 -18.62 10.49 35.44
N MET A 226 -17.51 11.21 35.59
CA MET A 226 -17.21 12.36 34.73
C MET A 226 -16.76 11.92 33.36
N PHE A 227 -15.97 10.85 33.30
CA PHE A 227 -15.54 10.23 32.05
C PHE A 227 -16.73 9.82 31.19
N GLN A 228 -17.74 9.12 31.75
CA GLN A 228 -18.95 8.69 31.03
C GLN A 228 -19.82 9.87 30.55
N LYS A 229 -19.81 11.01 31.26
CA LYS A 229 -20.50 12.23 30.77
C LYS A 229 -19.82 12.84 29.56
N LEU A 230 -18.50 12.78 29.48
CA LEU A 230 -17.71 13.36 28.38
C LEU A 230 -17.60 12.40 27.19
N PHE A 231 -17.53 11.12 27.48
CA PHE A 231 -17.37 10.04 26.49
C PHE A 231 -18.39 8.93 26.78
N PRO A 232 -19.68 9.18 26.50
CA PRO A 232 -20.72 8.16 26.68
C PRO A 232 -20.51 7.03 25.68
N ASP A 233 -20.66 5.78 26.13
CA ASP A 233 -20.56 4.59 25.28
C ASP A 233 -21.54 4.63 24.11
N ARG A 234 -22.72 5.20 24.35
CA ARG A 234 -23.72 5.52 23.32
C ARG A 234 -24.70 6.56 23.85
N ALA A 235 -25.27 7.31 22.95
CA ALA A 235 -26.38 8.22 23.31
C ALA A 235 -27.68 7.42 23.45
N ASP A 236 -28.42 7.62 24.54
CA ASP A 236 -29.72 6.98 24.79
C ASP A 236 -30.79 7.33 23.74
N SER A 237 -30.55 8.42 22.99
CA SER A 237 -31.43 8.91 21.93
C SER A 237 -31.21 8.23 20.56
N LEU A 238 -30.24 7.34 20.43
CA LEU A 238 -30.00 6.63 19.19
C LEU A 238 -30.88 5.39 19.06
N ASP A 239 -31.62 5.31 17.96
CA ASP A 239 -32.31 4.08 17.60
C ASP A 239 -31.29 3.00 17.26
N PRO A 240 -31.40 1.79 17.85
CA PRO A 240 -30.47 0.72 17.55
C PRO A 240 -30.68 0.22 16.11
N ILE A 241 -29.58 0.04 15.38
CA ILE A 241 -29.60 -0.55 14.02
C ILE A 241 -30.09 -2.01 14.09
N LEU A 242 -29.74 -2.71 15.16
CA LEU A 242 -30.20 -4.07 15.42
C LEU A 242 -31.44 -4.04 16.29
N PRO A 243 -32.46 -4.85 15.97
CA PRO A 243 -33.68 -4.92 16.79
C PRO A 243 -33.36 -5.25 18.26
N ILE A 244 -34.10 -4.60 19.16
CA ILE A 244 -33.97 -4.88 20.59
C ILE A 244 -34.31 -6.37 20.84
N GLY A 245 -33.45 -7.05 21.58
CA GLY A 245 -33.61 -8.49 21.87
C GLY A 245 -32.89 -9.42 20.90
N THR A 246 -32.15 -8.88 19.91
CA THR A 246 -31.25 -9.69 19.06
C THR A 246 -30.23 -10.41 19.94
N THR A 247 -30.18 -11.73 19.83
CA THR A 247 -29.20 -12.55 20.55
C THR A 247 -27.96 -12.77 19.66
N PHE A 248 -26.77 -12.59 20.23
CA PHE A 248 -25.52 -12.90 19.57
C PHE A 248 -24.90 -14.16 20.16
N GLU A 249 -24.25 -14.94 19.30
CA GLU A 249 -23.44 -16.05 19.80
C GLU A 249 -22.28 -15.47 20.67
N LYS A 250 -21.99 -16.18 21.77
CA LYS A 250 -20.86 -15.78 22.60
C LYS A 250 -19.58 -15.93 21.81
N PRO A 251 -18.64 -14.99 21.94
CA PRO A 251 -17.36 -15.11 21.25
C PRO A 251 -16.67 -16.42 21.66
N SER A 252 -16.18 -17.16 20.67
CA SER A 252 -15.47 -18.44 20.90
C SER A 252 -14.15 -18.25 21.64
N ILE A 253 -13.57 -17.06 21.56
CA ILE A 253 -12.34 -16.67 22.26
C ILE A 253 -12.65 -15.44 23.11
N VAL A 254 -12.56 -15.58 24.42
CA VAL A 254 -12.62 -14.47 25.36
C VAL A 254 -11.19 -14.10 25.72
N PRO A 255 -10.72 -12.88 25.40
CA PRO A 255 -9.39 -12.45 25.83
C PRO A 255 -9.29 -12.55 27.35
N LYS A 256 -8.24 -13.22 27.84
CA LYS A 256 -7.94 -13.27 29.26
C LYS A 256 -7.09 -12.09 29.64
N ILE A 257 -7.43 -11.41 30.74
CA ILE A 257 -6.58 -10.40 31.32
C ILE A 257 -5.27 -11.09 31.75
N PRO A 258 -4.10 -10.61 31.34
CA PRO A 258 -2.81 -11.17 31.78
C PRO A 258 -2.71 -11.14 33.30
N VAL A 259 -2.37 -12.25 33.93
CA VAL A 259 -2.44 -12.43 35.40
C VAL A 259 -1.30 -11.70 36.14
N ASN A 260 -0.28 -11.23 35.49
CA ASN A 260 0.89 -10.58 36.11
C ASN A 260 1.38 -9.41 35.27
N VAL A 261 0.51 -8.46 34.96
CA VAL A 261 0.96 -7.22 34.30
C VAL A 261 1.45 -6.27 35.39
N ASP A 262 2.70 -5.87 35.30
CA ASP A 262 3.29 -4.89 36.20
C ASP A 262 2.46 -3.60 36.18
N SER A 263 2.03 -3.14 37.35
CA SER A 263 1.21 -1.93 37.49
C SER A 263 1.89 -0.67 36.93
N VAL A 264 3.20 -0.70 36.73
CA VAL A 264 3.96 0.39 36.08
C VAL A 264 3.48 0.67 34.66
N TYR A 265 2.95 -0.33 33.97
CA TYR A 265 2.37 -0.15 32.62
C TYR A 265 1.01 0.57 32.64
N TYR A 266 0.34 0.63 33.78
CA TYR A 266 -0.93 1.34 33.99
C TYR A 266 -0.75 2.62 34.79
N GLY A 267 0.47 2.89 35.28
CA GLY A 267 0.80 4.13 35.96
C GLY A 267 0.82 5.28 34.98
N ILE A 268 0.30 6.43 35.41
CA ILE A 268 0.53 7.69 34.69
C ILE A 268 2.03 8.00 34.84
N SER A 269 2.86 7.41 33.99
CA SER A 269 4.20 7.90 33.83
C SER A 269 4.06 9.24 33.12
N GLY A 270 4.28 10.33 33.86
CA GLY A 270 4.39 11.69 33.32
C GLY A 270 5.57 11.90 32.39
N GLY A 271 6.12 10.82 31.84
CA GLY A 271 7.02 10.82 30.72
C GLY A 271 6.22 11.01 29.46
N THR A 272 6.27 12.19 28.89
CA THR A 272 5.92 12.40 27.50
C THR A 272 6.65 11.32 26.68
N SER A 273 5.94 10.30 26.24
CA SER A 273 6.44 9.40 25.22
C SER A 273 6.70 10.27 24.00
N THR A 274 7.96 10.64 23.80
CA THR A 274 8.40 11.46 22.67
C THR A 274 8.48 10.65 21.36
N ALA A 275 8.08 9.40 21.39
CA ALA A 275 8.00 8.56 20.20
C ALA A 275 6.65 8.80 19.49
N ILE A 276 6.50 9.99 18.91
CA ILE A 276 5.47 10.20 17.89
C ILE A 276 5.77 9.21 16.78
N PRO A 277 4.80 8.34 16.39
CA PRO A 277 4.98 7.47 15.25
C PRO A 277 5.38 8.31 14.03
N PRO A 278 6.44 7.94 13.31
CA PRO A 278 6.92 8.73 12.18
C PRO A 278 5.94 8.71 10.98
N VAL A 279 5.03 7.75 10.97
CA VAL A 279 3.94 7.64 10.01
C VAL A 279 2.67 7.40 10.79
N MET A 280 1.77 8.37 10.76
CA MET A 280 0.45 8.28 11.40
C MET A 280 -0.61 8.06 10.32
N PRO A 281 -1.58 7.15 10.53
CA PRO A 281 -2.79 7.13 9.73
C PRO A 281 -3.44 8.51 9.68
N ASN A 282 -4.03 8.83 8.54
CA ASN A 282 -4.74 10.10 8.42
C ASN A 282 -5.96 10.10 9.33
N LYS A 283 -6.06 11.06 10.25
CA LYS A 283 -7.19 11.18 11.19
C LYS A 283 -8.53 11.39 10.50
N ASN A 284 -8.53 11.81 9.24
CA ASN A 284 -9.73 11.98 8.43
C ASN A 284 -10.12 10.71 7.65
N ASN A 285 -9.34 9.61 7.78
CA ASN A 285 -9.74 8.34 7.22
C ASN A 285 -11.07 7.92 7.86
N GLY A 286 -11.97 7.47 7.03
CA GLY A 286 -13.28 7.00 7.44
C GLY A 286 -13.93 6.25 6.29
N SER A 287 -15.15 5.81 6.49
CA SER A 287 -15.91 5.15 5.42
C SER A 287 -17.39 5.21 5.75
N ASN A 288 -18.21 5.29 4.71
CA ASN A 288 -19.64 5.10 4.82
C ASN A 288 -20.05 3.89 3.97
N ASN A 289 -21.05 3.17 4.44
CA ASN A 289 -21.74 2.19 3.62
C ASN A 289 -23.24 2.22 3.96
N TRP A 290 -24.05 1.88 2.97
CA TRP A 290 -25.49 1.78 3.16
C TRP A 290 -26.10 0.78 2.19
N ALA A 291 -27.22 0.21 2.59
CA ALA A 291 -28.01 -0.67 1.77
C ALA A 291 -29.44 -0.14 1.60
N VAL A 292 -29.95 -0.20 0.38
CA VAL A 292 -31.33 0.16 0.06
C VAL A 292 -32.10 -1.11 -0.30
N SER A 293 -33.19 -1.38 0.42
CA SER A 293 -34.06 -2.54 0.13
C SER A 293 -34.62 -2.47 -1.29
N GLY A 294 -34.76 -3.61 -1.95
CA GLY A 294 -35.37 -3.72 -3.27
C GLY A 294 -36.78 -3.15 -3.36
N SER A 295 -37.53 -3.13 -2.26
CA SER A 295 -38.86 -2.48 -2.20
C SER A 295 -38.82 -0.96 -2.41
N LYS A 296 -37.66 -0.33 -2.24
CA LYS A 296 -37.43 1.10 -2.43
C LYS A 296 -36.71 1.46 -3.73
N THR A 297 -36.40 0.46 -4.58
CA THR A 297 -35.71 0.66 -5.85
C THR A 297 -36.64 0.42 -7.04
N LYS A 298 -36.38 1.06 -8.18
CA LYS A 298 -37.14 0.85 -9.42
C LYS A 298 -36.98 -0.57 -9.97
N SER A 299 -35.81 -1.18 -9.76
CA SER A 299 -35.50 -2.52 -10.27
C SER A 299 -36.09 -3.65 -9.40
N GLY A 300 -36.56 -3.35 -8.21
CA GLY A 300 -36.96 -4.36 -7.21
C GLY A 300 -35.78 -5.11 -6.58
N ARG A 301 -34.51 -4.74 -6.91
CA ARG A 301 -33.29 -5.36 -6.39
C ARG A 301 -32.65 -4.45 -5.32
N PRO A 302 -32.03 -5.01 -4.29
CA PRO A 302 -31.31 -4.20 -3.31
C PRO A 302 -30.09 -3.53 -3.94
N ILE A 303 -29.70 -2.37 -3.39
CA ILE A 303 -28.47 -1.64 -3.75
C ILE A 303 -27.59 -1.57 -2.51
N LEU A 304 -26.33 -1.98 -2.64
CA LEU A 304 -25.30 -1.80 -1.64
C LEU A 304 -24.31 -0.75 -2.13
N CYS A 305 -24.01 0.23 -1.30
CA CYS A 305 -23.04 1.28 -1.59
C CYS A 305 -21.92 1.26 -0.56
N ASN A 306 -20.70 1.43 -1.05
CA ASN A 306 -19.49 1.60 -0.24
C ASN A 306 -18.82 2.92 -0.63
N ASP A 307 -18.33 3.64 0.36
CA ASP A 307 -17.70 4.96 0.20
C ASP A 307 -16.50 5.08 1.15
N PRO A 308 -15.34 4.50 0.78
CA PRO A 308 -14.14 4.56 1.60
C PRO A 308 -13.46 5.92 1.47
N HIS A 309 -13.29 6.62 2.59
CA HIS A 309 -12.64 7.92 2.67
C HIS A 309 -11.19 7.75 3.09
N LEU A 310 -10.30 7.57 2.11
CA LEU A 310 -8.87 7.44 2.30
C LEU A 310 -8.13 8.67 1.77
N GLY A 311 -6.84 8.78 2.09
CA GLY A 311 -6.02 9.88 1.63
C GLY A 311 -6.01 10.03 0.11
N LEU A 312 -6.16 11.28 -0.38
CA LEU A 312 -6.00 11.58 -1.79
C LEU A 312 -4.53 11.76 -2.11
N ASN A 313 -3.91 10.74 -2.66
CA ASN A 313 -2.51 10.70 -3.03
C ASN A 313 -2.33 10.54 -4.55
N LEU A 314 -1.15 10.89 -5.03
CA LEU A 314 -0.74 10.65 -6.41
C LEU A 314 0.61 9.90 -6.41
N PRO A 315 0.66 8.67 -6.93
CA PRO A 315 -0.44 7.90 -7.50
C PRO A 315 -1.51 7.53 -6.46
N SER A 316 -2.74 7.28 -6.92
CA SER A 316 -3.82 6.84 -6.05
C SER A 316 -3.52 5.48 -5.44
N LEU A 317 -3.99 5.25 -4.20
CA LEU A 317 -4.02 3.93 -3.59
C LEU A 317 -4.84 2.93 -4.43
N TRP A 318 -5.92 3.41 -5.04
CA TRP A 318 -6.84 2.60 -5.81
C TRP A 318 -6.38 2.42 -7.25
N TYR A 319 -6.54 1.19 -7.77
CA TYR A 319 -6.38 0.86 -9.17
C TYR A 319 -7.63 0.15 -9.67
N GLU A 320 -8.31 0.74 -10.63
CA GLU A 320 -9.58 0.23 -11.18
C GLU A 320 -9.32 -0.86 -12.21
N VAL A 321 -10.09 -1.95 -12.17
CA VAL A 321 -9.96 -3.09 -13.09
C VAL A 321 -11.27 -3.85 -13.21
N GLN A 322 -11.51 -4.46 -14.37
CA GLN A 322 -12.47 -5.55 -14.54
C GLN A 322 -11.74 -6.87 -14.72
N ILE A 323 -12.22 -7.91 -14.04
CA ILE A 323 -11.75 -9.28 -14.18
C ILE A 323 -12.93 -10.14 -14.60
N SER A 324 -12.83 -10.80 -15.76
CA SER A 324 -13.85 -11.69 -16.30
C SER A 324 -13.23 -13.03 -16.67
N THR A 325 -13.75 -14.09 -16.05
CA THR A 325 -13.40 -15.50 -16.32
C THR A 325 -14.68 -16.33 -16.37
N PRO A 326 -14.65 -17.61 -16.69
CA PRO A 326 -15.83 -18.47 -16.61
C PRO A 326 -16.45 -18.56 -15.20
N THR A 327 -15.70 -18.26 -14.14
CA THR A 327 -16.13 -18.39 -12.74
C THR A 327 -16.43 -17.05 -12.07
N GLN A 328 -15.95 -15.93 -12.62
CA GLN A 328 -16.16 -14.60 -12.02
C GLN A 328 -16.28 -13.52 -13.09
N ASN A 329 -17.02 -12.48 -12.78
CA ASN A 329 -17.04 -11.23 -13.54
C ASN A 329 -17.18 -10.07 -12.55
N THR A 330 -16.05 -9.46 -12.20
CA THR A 330 -16.01 -8.46 -11.14
C THR A 330 -15.36 -7.20 -11.67
N TYR A 331 -15.98 -6.04 -11.40
CA TYR A 331 -15.47 -4.72 -11.72
C TYR A 331 -15.31 -3.92 -10.44
N GLY A 332 -14.20 -3.22 -10.27
CA GLY A 332 -14.03 -2.33 -9.13
C GLY A 332 -12.60 -1.88 -8.90
N ALA A 333 -12.36 -1.41 -7.70
CA ALA A 333 -11.09 -0.89 -7.23
C ALA A 333 -10.28 -1.97 -6.50
N THR A 334 -9.01 -2.03 -6.84
CA THR A 334 -8.03 -2.97 -6.29
C THR A 334 -6.93 -2.23 -5.55
N PHE A 335 -6.14 -2.95 -4.79
CA PHE A 335 -4.90 -2.46 -4.20
C PHE A 335 -3.70 -3.01 -4.98
N PRO A 336 -2.87 -2.14 -5.63
CA PRO A 336 -1.60 -2.58 -6.17
C PRO A 336 -0.71 -3.16 -5.06
N GLY A 337 -0.46 -4.46 -5.15
CA GLY A 337 0.28 -5.23 -4.12
C GLY A 337 -0.44 -6.50 -3.67
N ALA A 338 -1.74 -6.63 -3.96
CA ALA A 338 -2.52 -7.82 -3.64
C ALA A 338 -3.43 -8.24 -4.79
N PRO A 339 -3.72 -9.55 -4.96
CA PRO A 339 -4.74 -10.00 -5.90
C PRO A 339 -6.15 -9.62 -5.41
N CYS A 340 -7.11 -9.72 -6.29
CA CYS A 340 -8.55 -9.49 -6.15
C CYS A 340 -9.02 -8.03 -6.23
N VAL A 341 -10.32 -7.87 -6.37
CA VAL A 341 -11.04 -6.58 -6.27
C VAL A 341 -11.48 -6.40 -4.82
N ILE A 342 -11.11 -5.26 -4.24
CA ILE A 342 -11.38 -4.97 -2.83
C ILE A 342 -12.79 -4.40 -2.66
N ILE A 343 -13.15 -3.45 -3.53
CA ILE A 343 -14.46 -2.80 -3.53
C ILE A 343 -14.96 -2.79 -4.97
N GLY A 344 -16.10 -3.40 -5.20
CA GLY A 344 -16.62 -3.53 -6.55
C GLY A 344 -18.01 -4.16 -6.60
N PHE A 345 -18.35 -4.59 -7.80
CA PHE A 345 -19.61 -5.29 -8.08
C PHE A 345 -19.40 -6.38 -9.15
N ASN A 346 -20.34 -7.30 -9.21
CA ASN A 346 -20.40 -8.42 -10.17
C ASN A 346 -21.72 -8.45 -10.92
#